data_18d43bb303cae9ba913114af0fd9a120
#
_entry.id   18d43bb303cae9ba913114af0fd9a120
#
_cell.length_a   1.000
_cell.length_b   1.000
_cell.length_c   1.000
_cell.angle_alpha   90.00
_cell.angle_beta   90.00
_cell.angle_gamma   90.00
#
_symmetry.space_group_name_H-M   'P 1'
#
loop_
_entity.id
_entity.type
_entity.pdbx_description
1 polymer ?
#
loop_
_entity_poly.entity_id
_entity_poly.type
_entity_poly.pdbx_seq_one_letter_code
_entity_poly.pdbx_strand_id
1 'polypeptide(L)'
;FKDFAEIGFLAAFRPESWANAFSEEFVGGLMNGIIYVFVFCLVNMFDTIGTLYGVASQADMLDEKGDPQNLAKAMTCDSLATVAAGVLGTSTGSTYVESSAGVAAGGRTGLTSLVTAICFALCLFLAPLASIVPACATAPALIYVGVLMLGNIKEVDLNDMESAVPAFL
;
A
#
# COMPACT_ATOMS: atom_id res chain seq x y z
N PHE A 1 -15.96 -13.64 -9.82
CA PHE A 1 -16.89 -13.23 -8.74
C PHE A 1 -17.36 -14.42 -7.89
N LYS A 2 -17.66 -15.61 -8.49
CA LYS A 2 -18.05 -16.80 -7.73
C LYS A 2 -16.93 -17.25 -6.79
N ASP A 3 -15.71 -17.35 -7.29
CA ASP A 3 -14.56 -17.80 -6.52
C ASP A 3 -14.23 -16.82 -5.36
N PHE A 4 -14.40 -15.51 -5.59
CA PHE A 4 -14.23 -14.51 -4.54
C PHE A 4 -15.29 -14.64 -3.45
N ALA A 5 -16.55 -14.88 -3.80
CA ALA A 5 -17.64 -15.08 -2.84
C ALA A 5 -17.50 -16.40 -2.04
N GLU A 6 -16.95 -17.44 -2.66
CA GLU A 6 -16.81 -18.75 -2.04
C GLU A 6 -15.53 -18.91 -1.22
N ILE A 7 -14.42 -18.31 -1.67
CA ILE A 7 -13.09 -18.56 -1.08
C ILE A 7 -12.55 -17.31 -0.34
N GLY A 8 -12.78 -16.10 -0.88
CA GLY A 8 -12.18 -14.87 -0.38
C GLY A 8 -13.03 -14.12 0.64
N PHE A 9 -14.31 -13.91 0.34
CA PHE A 9 -15.16 -13.05 1.16
C PHE A 9 -15.41 -13.65 2.54
N LEU A 10 -15.02 -12.92 3.59
CA LEU A 10 -15.12 -13.34 5.00
C LEU A 10 -14.40 -14.69 5.30
N ALA A 11 -13.39 -15.05 4.52
CA ALA A 11 -12.62 -16.28 4.71
C ALA A 11 -12.02 -16.36 6.13
N ALA A 12 -11.62 -15.22 6.71
CA ALA A 12 -11.11 -15.13 8.07
C ALA A 12 -12.10 -15.57 9.15
N PHE A 13 -13.41 -15.58 8.88
CA PHE A 13 -14.45 -15.99 9.83
C PHE A 13 -14.93 -17.43 9.62
N ARG A 14 -14.42 -18.14 8.62
CA ARG A 14 -14.78 -19.53 8.39
C ARG A 14 -13.99 -20.44 9.31
N PRO A 15 -14.65 -21.36 10.05
CA PRO A 15 -13.95 -22.29 10.95
C PRO A 15 -12.97 -23.20 10.21
N GLU A 16 -13.23 -23.50 8.94
CA GLU A 16 -12.37 -24.34 8.09
C GLU A 16 -11.01 -23.67 7.80
N SER A 17 -10.96 -22.34 7.72
CA SER A 17 -9.71 -21.59 7.52
C SER A 17 -8.76 -21.71 8.71
N TRP A 18 -9.30 -21.96 9.90
CA TRP A 18 -8.54 -22.11 11.14
C TRP A 18 -8.24 -23.55 11.49
N ALA A 19 -8.93 -24.52 10.87
CA ALA A 19 -8.78 -25.94 11.21
C ALA A 19 -7.34 -26.42 11.04
N ASN A 20 -6.65 -25.97 9.99
CA ASN A 20 -5.24 -26.28 9.73
C ASN A 20 -4.28 -25.54 10.67
N ALA A 21 -4.67 -24.37 11.18
CA ALA A 21 -3.87 -23.62 12.14
C ALA A 21 -3.90 -24.25 13.54
N PHE A 22 -4.90 -25.10 13.84
CA PHE A 22 -5.10 -25.79 15.12
C PHE A 22 -4.81 -27.30 15.06
N SER A 23 -4.13 -27.80 14.03
CA SER A 23 -3.69 -29.20 13.92
C SER A 23 -2.51 -29.53 14.86
N GLU A 24 -2.15 -30.79 15.02
CA GLU A 24 -1.09 -31.23 15.95
C GLU A 24 0.32 -30.69 15.65
N GLU A 25 0.59 -30.15 14.45
CA GLU A 25 1.76 -29.33 14.14
C GLU A 25 1.67 -27.88 14.68
N PHE A 26 0.69 -27.64 15.51
CA PHE A 26 0.24 -26.32 15.98
C PHE A 26 1.34 -25.43 16.58
N VAL A 27 2.22 -25.97 17.41
CA VAL A 27 3.24 -25.15 18.09
C VAL A 27 4.27 -24.58 17.09
N GLY A 28 4.71 -25.40 16.13
CA GLY A 28 5.60 -24.96 15.06
C GLY A 28 4.88 -24.03 14.06
N GLY A 29 3.65 -24.33 13.72
CA GLY A 29 2.82 -23.53 12.81
C GLY A 29 2.43 -22.18 13.42
N LEU A 30 2.07 -22.12 14.69
CA LEU A 30 1.75 -20.89 15.41
C LEU A 30 2.97 -19.96 15.50
N MET A 31 4.13 -20.51 15.85
CA MET A 31 5.36 -19.73 15.97
C MET A 31 5.77 -19.11 14.63
N ASN A 32 5.73 -19.91 13.55
CA ASN A 32 5.96 -19.42 12.21
C ASN A 32 4.91 -18.38 11.80
N GLY A 33 3.64 -18.59 12.11
CA GLY A 33 2.57 -17.64 11.85
C GLY A 33 2.80 -16.29 12.52
N ILE A 34 3.20 -16.28 13.80
CA ILE A 34 3.54 -15.03 14.53
C ILE A 34 4.72 -14.33 13.88
N ILE A 35 5.75 -15.07 13.51
CA ILE A 35 6.93 -14.50 12.84
C ILE A 35 6.54 -13.87 11.49
N TYR A 36 5.73 -14.56 10.68
CA TYR A 36 5.26 -14.01 9.40
C TYR A 36 4.42 -12.76 9.60
N VAL A 37 3.46 -12.76 10.53
CA VAL A 37 2.64 -11.58 10.84
C VAL A 37 3.52 -10.41 11.26
N PHE A 38 4.51 -10.65 12.12
CA PHE A 38 5.42 -9.61 12.57
C PHE A 38 6.26 -9.04 11.41
N VAL A 39 6.84 -9.90 10.58
CA VAL A 39 7.64 -9.48 9.42
C VAL A 39 6.79 -8.70 8.42
N PHE A 40 5.60 -9.20 8.07
CA PHE A 40 4.71 -8.49 7.16
C PHE A 40 4.24 -7.15 7.73
N CYS A 41 3.97 -7.06 9.03
CA CYS A 41 3.62 -5.81 9.71
C CYS A 41 4.75 -4.78 9.61
N LEU A 42 6.00 -5.20 9.87
CA LEU A 42 7.16 -4.31 9.75
C LEU A 42 7.35 -3.83 8.31
N VAL A 43 7.32 -4.75 7.33
CA VAL A 43 7.48 -4.39 5.91
C VAL A 43 6.39 -3.41 5.49
N ASN A 44 5.12 -3.69 5.81
CA ASN A 44 4.01 -2.81 5.48
C ASN A 44 4.15 -1.43 6.14
N MET A 45 4.61 -1.38 7.39
CA MET A 45 4.83 -0.12 8.11
C MET A 45 5.90 0.74 7.44
N PHE A 46 7.05 0.15 7.07
CA PHE A 46 8.12 0.89 6.41
C PHE A 46 7.72 1.34 5.00
N ASP A 47 7.02 0.50 4.25
CA ASP A 47 6.50 0.82 2.93
C ASP A 47 5.52 2.01 3.00
N THR A 48 4.57 1.97 3.92
CA THR A 48 3.60 3.07 4.13
C THR A 48 4.30 4.36 4.53
N ILE A 49 5.27 4.31 5.46
CA ILE A 49 6.03 5.50 5.87
C ILE A 49 6.76 6.08 4.66
N GLY A 50 7.51 5.28 3.91
CA GLY A 50 8.26 5.73 2.73
C GLY A 50 7.35 6.37 1.69
N THR A 51 6.22 5.75 1.39
CA THR A 51 5.24 6.27 0.43
C THR A 51 4.61 7.58 0.92
N LEU A 52 4.26 7.68 2.20
CA LEU A 52 3.69 8.91 2.77
C LEU A 52 4.69 10.07 2.72
N TYR A 53 5.98 9.84 3.02
CA TYR A 53 7.01 10.87 2.87
C TYR A 53 7.14 11.31 1.41
N GLY A 54 7.20 10.39 0.46
CA GLY A 54 7.30 10.70 -0.96
C GLY A 54 6.12 11.49 -1.48
N VAL A 55 4.91 11.14 -1.11
CA VAL A 55 3.68 11.85 -1.54
C VAL A 55 3.56 13.20 -0.83
N ALA A 56 3.88 13.29 0.47
CA ALA A 56 3.84 14.54 1.24
C ALA A 56 4.85 15.56 0.74
N SER A 57 6.07 15.12 0.37
CA SER A 57 7.07 15.97 -0.25
C SER A 57 6.56 16.58 -1.56
N GLN A 58 5.92 15.80 -2.41
CA GLN A 58 5.31 16.30 -3.66
C GLN A 58 4.11 17.23 -3.45
N ALA A 59 3.40 17.06 -2.33
CA ALA A 59 2.24 17.89 -1.98
C ALA A 59 2.62 19.20 -1.28
N ASP A 60 3.91 19.45 -0.97
CA ASP A 60 4.38 20.52 -0.08
C ASP A 60 3.69 20.46 1.30
N MET A 61 3.49 19.25 1.82
CA MET A 61 2.83 18.98 3.11
C MET A 61 3.83 18.50 4.18
N LEU A 62 5.07 18.88 4.05
CA LEU A 62 6.10 18.65 5.07
C LEU A 62 6.11 19.83 6.05
N ASP A 63 6.35 19.52 7.33
CA ASP A 63 6.56 20.52 8.37
C ASP A 63 7.98 21.09 8.28
N GLU A 64 8.28 22.13 9.09
CA GLU A 64 9.61 22.74 9.16
C GLU A 64 10.73 21.74 9.53
N LYS A 65 10.36 20.59 10.11
CA LYS A 65 11.27 19.50 10.47
C LYS A 65 11.44 18.46 9.36
N GLY A 66 10.71 18.60 8.25
CA GLY A 66 10.70 17.63 7.16
C GLY A 66 9.74 16.45 7.38
N ASP A 67 8.91 16.47 8.42
CA ASP A 67 7.94 15.39 8.68
C ASP A 67 6.59 15.65 7.99
N PRO A 68 5.93 14.60 7.46
CA PRO A 68 4.59 14.72 6.89
C PRO A 68 3.56 15.19 7.92
N GLN A 69 2.79 16.20 7.57
CA GLN A 69 1.71 16.68 8.44
C GLN A 69 0.70 15.58 8.73
N ASN A 70 0.36 15.40 10.01
CA ASN A 70 -0.58 14.38 10.48
C ASN A 70 -0.19 12.92 10.16
N LEU A 71 1.10 12.60 10.11
CA LEU A 71 1.62 11.25 9.85
C LEU A 71 0.91 10.17 10.69
N ALA A 72 0.74 10.42 12.00
CA ALA A 72 0.08 9.47 12.90
C ALA A 72 -1.38 9.16 12.48
N LYS A 73 -2.12 10.17 12.00
CA LYS A 73 -3.49 9.96 11.52
C LYS A 73 -3.51 9.18 10.20
N ALA A 74 -2.57 9.47 9.30
CA ALA A 74 -2.44 8.74 8.05
C ALA A 74 -2.11 7.26 8.29
N MET A 75 -1.16 6.96 9.18
CA MET A 75 -0.82 5.60 9.60
C MET A 75 -2.01 4.87 10.24
N THR A 76 -2.82 5.57 11.04
CA THR A 76 -4.03 4.97 11.63
C THR A 76 -5.07 4.62 10.56
N CYS A 77 -5.26 5.48 9.56
CA CYS A 77 -6.17 5.22 8.45
C CYS A 77 -5.69 4.02 7.61
N ASP A 78 -4.40 3.93 7.34
CA ASP A 78 -3.78 2.82 6.62
C ASP A 78 -3.97 1.48 7.36
N SER A 79 -3.73 1.48 8.67
CA SER A 79 -3.95 0.32 9.53
C SER A 79 -5.41 -0.13 9.54
N LEU A 80 -6.36 0.80 9.61
CA LEU A 80 -7.79 0.50 9.52
C LEU A 80 -8.17 -0.05 8.14
N ALA A 81 -7.59 0.48 7.06
CA ALA A 81 -7.80 -0.02 5.71
C ALA A 81 -7.28 -1.45 5.56
N THR A 82 -6.11 -1.75 6.13
CA THR A 82 -5.52 -3.10 6.14
C THR A 82 -6.40 -4.10 6.91
N VAL A 83 -6.94 -3.71 8.06
CA VAL A 83 -7.90 -4.55 8.82
C VAL A 83 -9.16 -4.81 8.01
N ALA A 84 -9.72 -3.77 7.38
CA ALA A 84 -10.90 -3.91 6.53
C ALA A 84 -10.62 -4.82 5.32
N ALA A 85 -9.45 -4.71 4.70
CA ALA A 85 -9.03 -5.58 3.61
C ALA A 85 -8.93 -7.05 4.05
N GLY A 86 -8.36 -7.31 5.23
CA GLY A 86 -8.31 -8.66 5.81
C GLY A 86 -9.68 -9.26 6.06
N VAL A 87 -10.64 -8.47 6.57
CA VAL A 87 -12.03 -8.90 6.77
C VAL A 87 -12.71 -9.21 5.43
N LEU A 88 -12.45 -8.41 4.41
CA LEU A 88 -13.01 -8.61 3.06
C LEU A 88 -12.33 -9.75 2.29
N GLY A 89 -11.18 -10.26 2.77
CA GLY A 89 -10.42 -11.31 2.09
C GLY A 89 -9.65 -10.80 0.87
N THR A 90 -9.27 -9.51 0.88
CA THR A 90 -8.42 -8.90 -0.16
C THR A 90 -6.98 -8.76 0.35
N SER A 91 -6.06 -8.35 -0.53
CA SER A 91 -4.71 -7.98 -0.11
C SER A 91 -4.71 -6.75 0.80
N THR A 92 -3.60 -6.49 1.49
CA THR A 92 -3.46 -5.33 2.37
C THR A 92 -3.84 -4.04 1.66
N GLY A 93 -4.59 -3.18 2.35
CA GLY A 93 -4.80 -1.81 1.90
C GLY A 93 -3.58 -0.99 2.30
N SER A 94 -2.75 -0.61 1.36
CA SER A 94 -1.59 0.25 1.61
C SER A 94 -1.63 1.50 0.74
N THR A 95 -0.85 2.49 1.12
CA THR A 95 -0.69 3.72 0.37
C THR A 95 0.14 3.44 -0.89
N TYR A 96 -0.34 3.87 -2.06
CA TYR A 96 0.33 3.64 -3.34
C TYR A 96 1.13 4.84 -3.80
N VAL A 97 2.32 4.58 -4.30
CA VAL A 97 3.24 5.58 -4.89
C VAL A 97 2.59 6.30 -6.08
N GLU A 98 1.73 5.62 -6.83
CA GLU A 98 0.98 6.15 -7.96
C GLU A 98 0.08 7.35 -7.59
N SER A 99 -0.27 7.49 -6.30
CA SER A 99 -0.98 8.66 -5.78
C SER A 99 -0.21 9.96 -6.00
N SER A 100 1.12 9.90 -6.12
CA SER A 100 1.97 11.06 -6.44
C SER A 100 1.63 11.68 -7.80
N ALA A 101 1.19 10.88 -8.77
CA ALA A 101 0.73 11.39 -10.07
C ALA A 101 -0.55 12.24 -9.92
N GLY A 102 -1.47 11.83 -9.04
CA GLY A 102 -2.67 12.61 -8.71
C GLY A 102 -2.34 13.93 -8.02
N VAL A 103 -1.34 13.92 -7.12
CA VAL A 103 -0.84 15.12 -6.44
C VAL A 103 -0.16 16.05 -7.43
N ALA A 104 0.66 15.54 -8.33
CA ALA A 104 1.32 16.32 -9.40
C ALA A 104 0.30 16.97 -10.34
N ALA A 105 -0.85 16.32 -10.57
CA ALA A 105 -1.98 16.88 -11.34
C ALA A 105 -2.79 17.94 -10.57
N GLY A 106 -2.45 18.24 -9.31
CA GLY A 106 -3.08 19.27 -8.48
C GLY A 106 -4.10 18.72 -7.45
N GLY A 107 -4.22 17.41 -7.28
CA GLY A 107 -5.08 16.81 -6.27
C GLY A 107 -4.47 16.94 -4.87
N ARG A 108 -5.09 17.75 -4.00
CA ARG A 108 -4.56 18.02 -2.64
C ARG A 108 -5.59 17.87 -1.52
N THR A 109 -6.74 17.33 -1.83
CA THR A 109 -7.84 17.19 -0.86
C THR A 109 -8.38 15.77 -0.81
N GLY A 110 -9.01 15.39 0.30
CA GLY A 110 -9.66 14.09 0.44
C GLY A 110 -10.76 13.83 -0.61
N LEU A 111 -11.27 14.89 -1.26
CA LEU A 111 -12.22 14.75 -2.37
C LEU A 111 -11.58 14.03 -3.58
N THR A 112 -10.29 14.25 -3.84
CA THR A 112 -9.54 13.54 -4.89
C THR A 112 -9.54 12.03 -4.62
N SER A 113 -9.26 11.63 -3.37
CA SER A 113 -9.29 10.22 -2.96
C SER A 113 -10.67 9.60 -3.08
N LEU A 114 -11.72 10.37 -2.73
CA LEU A 114 -13.11 9.90 -2.88
C LEU A 114 -13.47 9.65 -4.35
N VAL A 115 -13.13 10.59 -5.23
CA VAL A 115 -13.38 10.43 -6.68
C VAL A 115 -12.61 9.24 -7.24
N THR A 116 -11.35 9.07 -6.84
CA THR A 116 -10.52 7.92 -7.23
C THR A 116 -11.16 6.61 -6.77
N ALA A 117 -11.65 6.54 -5.53
CA ALA A 117 -12.36 5.37 -5.01
C ALA A 117 -13.62 5.03 -5.81
N ILE A 118 -14.41 6.05 -6.19
CA ILE A 118 -15.59 5.87 -7.04
C ILE A 118 -15.18 5.35 -8.43
N CYS A 119 -14.12 5.90 -9.03
CA CYS A 119 -13.60 5.42 -10.30
C CYS A 119 -13.16 3.97 -10.22
N PHE A 120 -12.46 3.56 -9.15
CA PHE A 120 -12.11 2.15 -8.95
C PHE A 120 -13.32 1.25 -8.78
N ALA A 121 -14.36 1.70 -8.06
CA ALA A 121 -15.61 0.96 -7.93
C ALA A 121 -16.31 0.77 -9.30
N LEU A 122 -16.29 1.79 -10.15
CA LEU A 122 -16.80 1.67 -11.53
C LEU A 122 -15.94 0.72 -12.38
N CYS A 123 -14.61 0.78 -12.23
CA CYS A 123 -13.69 -0.13 -12.92
C CYS A 123 -13.91 -1.60 -12.53
N LEU A 124 -14.48 -1.88 -11.37
CA LEU A 124 -14.82 -3.24 -10.96
C LEU A 124 -15.82 -3.90 -11.93
N PHE A 125 -16.76 -3.11 -12.46
CA PHE A 125 -17.70 -3.59 -13.50
C PHE A 125 -17.01 -3.78 -14.87
N LEU A 126 -15.91 -3.05 -15.09
CA LEU A 126 -15.10 -3.10 -16.31
C LEU A 126 -13.90 -4.07 -16.18
N ALA A 127 -13.83 -4.84 -15.09
CA ALA A 127 -12.73 -5.78 -14.83
C ALA A 127 -12.41 -6.72 -16.02
N PRO A 128 -13.39 -7.25 -16.80
CA PRO A 128 -13.10 -8.04 -17.99
C PRO A 128 -12.36 -7.25 -19.09
N LEU A 129 -12.59 -5.94 -19.17
CA LEU A 129 -11.89 -5.07 -20.12
C LEU A 129 -10.46 -4.75 -19.66
N ALA A 130 -10.22 -4.70 -18.34
CA ALA A 130 -8.90 -4.47 -17.79
C ALA A 130 -7.90 -5.58 -18.18
N SER A 131 -8.36 -6.82 -18.34
CA SER A 131 -7.53 -7.94 -18.78
C SER A 131 -7.05 -7.83 -20.24
N ILE A 132 -7.66 -6.95 -21.04
CA ILE A 132 -7.28 -6.70 -22.43
C ILE A 132 -6.11 -5.71 -22.51
N VAL A 133 -5.88 -4.92 -21.44
CA VAL A 133 -4.81 -3.93 -21.43
C VAL A 133 -3.45 -4.63 -21.33
N PRO A 134 -2.61 -4.55 -22.37
CA PRO A 134 -1.31 -5.20 -22.34
C PRO A 134 -0.35 -4.47 -21.41
N ALA A 135 0.63 -5.20 -20.85
CA ALA A 135 1.64 -4.64 -19.95
C ALA A 135 2.46 -3.49 -20.60
N CYS A 136 2.61 -3.49 -21.92
CA CYS A 136 3.27 -2.41 -22.64
C CYS A 136 2.51 -1.07 -22.58
N ALA A 137 1.21 -1.08 -22.30
CA ALA A 137 0.43 0.14 -22.12
C ALA A 137 0.52 0.70 -20.69
N THR A 138 0.76 -0.15 -19.68
CA THR A 138 0.92 0.27 -18.29
C THR A 138 2.35 0.70 -17.94
N ALA A 139 3.35 0.15 -18.63
CA ALA A 139 4.77 0.45 -18.38
C ALA A 139 5.11 1.96 -18.43
N PRO A 140 4.63 2.76 -19.40
CA PRO A 140 4.92 4.19 -19.43
C PRO A 140 4.39 4.96 -18.23
N ALA A 141 3.23 4.55 -17.68
CA ALA A 141 2.65 5.15 -16.48
C ALA A 141 3.54 4.88 -15.25
N LEU A 142 4.03 3.65 -15.10
CA LEU A 142 4.95 3.29 -14.01
C LEU A 142 6.31 4.02 -14.14
N ILE A 143 6.83 4.15 -15.36
CA ILE A 143 8.05 4.94 -15.62
C ILE A 143 7.83 6.41 -15.22
N TYR A 144 6.68 6.98 -15.57
CA TYR A 144 6.35 8.36 -15.21
C TYR A 144 6.31 8.56 -13.69
N VAL A 145 5.66 7.65 -12.96
CA VAL A 145 5.63 7.67 -11.49
C VAL A 145 7.05 7.53 -10.92
N GLY A 146 7.86 6.61 -11.46
CA GLY A 146 9.27 6.47 -11.07
C GLY A 146 10.06 7.76 -11.26
N VAL A 147 9.88 8.47 -12.37
CA VAL A 147 10.54 9.76 -12.62
C VAL A 147 10.09 10.83 -11.61
N LEU A 148 8.80 10.86 -11.24
CA LEU A 148 8.33 11.78 -10.20
C LEU A 148 9.00 11.52 -8.85
N MET A 149 9.20 10.25 -8.50
CA MET A 149 9.85 9.87 -7.23
C MET A 149 11.36 10.13 -7.23
N LEU A 150 12.03 10.13 -8.40
CA LEU A 150 13.44 10.52 -8.51
C LEU A 150 13.72 11.94 -8.00
N GLY A 151 12.71 12.82 -8.00
CA GLY A 151 12.83 14.15 -7.42
C GLY A 151 13.27 14.15 -5.95
N ASN A 152 12.83 13.15 -5.18
CA ASN A 152 13.11 13.02 -3.76
C ASN A 152 14.57 12.60 -3.46
N ILE A 153 15.28 12.04 -4.42
CA ILE A 153 16.72 11.69 -4.29
C ILE A 153 17.56 12.92 -3.95
N LYS A 154 17.13 14.11 -4.36
CA LYS A 154 17.86 15.35 -4.06
C LYS A 154 17.92 15.69 -2.58
N GLU A 155 17.02 15.13 -1.79
CA GLU A 155 16.97 15.34 -0.34
C GLU A 155 17.90 14.38 0.42
N VAL A 156 18.41 13.34 -0.25
CA VAL A 156 19.35 12.38 0.31
C VAL A 156 20.78 12.92 0.17
N ASP A 157 21.49 13.06 1.26
CA ASP A 157 22.92 13.41 1.22
C ASP A 157 23.74 12.18 0.77
N LEU A 158 24.07 12.15 -0.51
CA LEU A 158 24.83 11.06 -1.13
C LEU A 158 26.32 11.07 -0.73
N ASN A 159 26.81 12.13 -0.08
CA ASN A 159 28.19 12.19 0.40
C ASN A 159 28.34 11.53 1.78
N ASP A 160 27.25 11.39 2.52
CA ASP A 160 27.20 10.66 3.76
C ASP A 160 26.82 9.19 3.52
N MET A 161 27.78 8.28 3.75
CA MET A 161 27.58 6.85 3.54
C MET A 161 26.55 6.24 4.50
N GLU A 162 26.36 6.82 5.69
CA GLU A 162 25.37 6.34 6.66
C GLU A 162 23.94 6.61 6.19
N SER A 163 23.74 7.69 5.45
CA SER A 163 22.45 8.06 4.85
C SER A 163 22.26 7.45 3.45
N ALA A 164 23.31 7.39 2.65
CA ALA A 164 23.24 6.92 1.27
C ALA A 164 22.99 5.41 1.18
N VAL A 165 23.66 4.58 1.98
CA VAL A 165 23.52 3.11 1.90
C VAL A 165 22.09 2.64 2.20
N PRO A 166 21.42 3.08 3.29
CA PRO A 166 20.02 2.71 3.54
C PRO A 166 19.03 3.22 2.48
N ALA A 167 19.34 4.33 1.83
CA ALA A 167 18.46 4.90 0.80
C ALA A 167 18.45 4.07 -0.50
N PHE A 168 19.46 3.21 -0.73
CA PHE A 168 19.58 2.36 -1.92
C PHE A 168 19.29 0.88 -1.64
N LEU A 169 19.13 0.46 -0.38
CA LEU A 169 18.76 -0.89 0.03
C LEU A 169 17.25 -1.07 0.14
#